data_63c07e5939940727354f35dc17d7ab48
#
_entry.id   63c07e5939940727354f35dc17d7ab48
#
_cell.length_a   1.000
_cell.length_b   1.000
_cell.length_c   1.000
_cell.angle_alpha   90.00
_cell.angle_beta   90.00
_cell.angle_gamma   90.00
#
_symmetry.space_group_name_H-M   'P 1'
#
loop_
_entity.id
_entity.type
_entity.pdbx_description
1 polymer ?
#
loop_
_entity_poly.entity_id
_entity_poly.type
_entity_poly.pdbx_seq_one_letter_code
_entity_poly.pdbx_strand_id
1 'polypeptide(L)'
;SSQIVAGRILALYFALTLKTLSGERIAMELRRLEATPALMQRVLGRKEEIRLAVEKTIKHKRYWAVVGSGPNKVAADEIRIKLSELCYKTISSDLIENKKHIDLSAEPLIIVCASGNPEAVTGDVVKDAAIFKAHKSCVVVFADEGERRFDTIADAVIPIPKAPMPLPVILNTVAGHLFGYYAACSIDEEALFLRAFKSRLNLVMVEHARMNRNLYESIADGRLRRLVGDFAERFHQRKNQGAFTLTGTRTISDLVLLLKYAAGTLPLDDFRHDFPLAEGAGSPIDLLDATLGHAVDELSR
;
A
#
# COMPACT_ATOMS: atom_id res chain seq x y z
N SER A 1 -10.75 12.26 -12.35
CA SER A 1 -12.01 12.98 -11.98
C SER A 1 -12.40 14.04 -12.98
N SER A 2 -11.53 14.94 -13.43
CA SER A 2 -11.84 15.97 -14.44
C SER A 2 -12.36 15.40 -15.76
N GLN A 3 -11.81 14.27 -16.21
CA GLN A 3 -12.27 13.57 -17.42
C GLN A 3 -13.73 13.10 -17.31
N ILE A 4 -14.13 12.57 -16.15
CA ILE A 4 -15.52 12.14 -15.90
C ILE A 4 -16.46 13.36 -15.95
N VAL A 5 -16.06 14.47 -15.33
CA VAL A 5 -16.83 15.73 -15.35
C VAL A 5 -16.95 16.26 -16.78
N ALA A 6 -15.85 16.33 -17.52
CA ALA A 6 -15.84 16.76 -18.92
C ALA A 6 -16.73 15.89 -19.82
N GLY A 7 -16.61 14.55 -19.68
CA GLY A 7 -17.47 13.60 -20.39
C GLY A 7 -18.95 13.78 -20.05
N ARG A 8 -19.27 14.05 -18.76
CA ARG A 8 -20.66 14.33 -18.35
C ARG A 8 -21.21 15.61 -18.93
N ILE A 9 -20.41 16.69 -18.94
CA ILE A 9 -20.79 17.97 -19.55
C ILE A 9 -21.05 17.78 -21.04
N LEU A 10 -20.16 17.06 -21.74
CA LEU A 10 -20.32 16.77 -23.17
C LEU A 10 -21.60 15.94 -23.44
N ALA A 11 -21.87 14.92 -22.61
CA ALA A 11 -23.11 14.15 -22.73
C ALA A 11 -24.36 15.00 -22.52
N LEU A 12 -24.36 15.94 -21.57
CA LEU A 12 -25.46 16.87 -21.34
C LEU A 12 -25.63 17.85 -22.50
N TYR A 13 -24.53 18.29 -23.11
CA TYR A 13 -24.55 19.12 -24.30
C TYR A 13 -25.22 18.41 -25.50
N PHE A 14 -24.84 17.13 -25.73
CA PHE A 14 -25.52 16.30 -26.74
C PHE A 14 -26.98 16.09 -26.41
N ALA A 15 -27.33 15.82 -25.17
CA ALA A 15 -28.70 15.63 -24.74
C ALA A 15 -29.56 16.92 -24.98
N LEU A 16 -28.98 18.10 -24.77
CA LEU A 16 -29.59 19.37 -25.07
C LEU A 16 -29.81 19.54 -26.58
N THR A 17 -28.78 19.33 -27.39
CA THR A 17 -28.81 19.50 -28.85
C THR A 17 -29.79 18.53 -29.50
N LEU A 18 -29.80 17.27 -29.05
CA LEU A 18 -30.69 16.22 -29.56
C LEU A 18 -32.08 16.24 -28.91
N LYS A 19 -32.33 17.15 -27.98
CA LYS A 19 -33.59 17.25 -27.24
C LYS A 19 -34.02 15.96 -26.54
N THR A 20 -33.07 15.17 -26.08
CA THR A 20 -33.34 13.88 -25.39
C THR A 20 -33.62 14.07 -23.90
N LEU A 21 -33.22 15.22 -23.31
CA LEU A 21 -33.54 15.63 -21.94
C LEU A 21 -34.13 17.01 -21.90
N SER A 22 -35.01 17.25 -20.93
CA SER A 22 -35.54 18.61 -20.68
C SER A 22 -34.46 19.55 -20.12
N GLY A 23 -34.57 20.85 -20.38
CA GLY A 23 -33.69 21.88 -19.82
C GLY A 23 -33.62 21.85 -18.30
N GLU A 24 -34.72 21.58 -17.62
CA GLU A 24 -34.77 21.42 -16.15
C GLU A 24 -33.94 20.25 -15.67
N ARG A 25 -34.02 19.12 -16.37
CA ARG A 25 -33.19 17.93 -16.04
C ARG A 25 -31.72 18.22 -16.25
N ILE A 26 -31.35 18.88 -17.33
CA ILE A 26 -29.96 19.28 -17.60
C ILE A 26 -29.47 20.24 -16.52
N ALA A 27 -30.24 21.27 -16.16
CA ALA A 27 -29.89 22.22 -15.11
C ALA A 27 -29.71 21.52 -13.75
N MET A 28 -30.53 20.51 -13.43
CA MET A 28 -30.38 19.70 -12.23
C MET A 28 -29.08 18.91 -12.24
N GLU A 29 -28.71 18.26 -13.33
CA GLU A 29 -27.47 17.50 -13.46
C GLU A 29 -26.24 18.42 -13.39
N LEU A 30 -26.28 19.64 -13.97
CA LEU A 30 -25.18 20.60 -13.83
C LEU A 30 -25.00 21.05 -12.39
N ARG A 31 -26.09 21.38 -11.67
CA ARG A 31 -26.00 21.71 -10.22
C ARG A 31 -25.43 20.59 -9.38
N ARG A 32 -25.69 19.32 -9.74
CA ARG A 32 -25.03 18.17 -9.10
C ARG A 32 -23.54 18.17 -9.33
N LEU A 33 -23.09 18.48 -10.55
CA LEU A 33 -21.66 18.57 -10.87
C LEU A 33 -20.97 19.73 -10.13
N GLU A 34 -21.67 20.88 -9.96
CA GLU A 34 -21.15 22.01 -9.19
C GLU A 34 -20.88 21.67 -7.71
N ALA A 35 -21.58 20.68 -7.14
CA ALA A 35 -21.33 20.21 -5.79
C ALA A 35 -20.06 19.34 -5.65
N THR A 36 -19.48 18.89 -6.77
CA THR A 36 -18.34 17.96 -6.76
C THR A 36 -17.15 18.47 -5.96
N PRO A 37 -16.66 19.72 -6.11
CA PRO A 37 -15.50 20.20 -5.34
C PRO A 37 -15.73 20.17 -3.83
N ALA A 38 -16.91 20.57 -3.36
CA ALA A 38 -17.25 20.58 -1.94
C ALA A 38 -17.28 19.14 -1.37
N LEU A 39 -17.84 18.19 -2.13
CA LEU A 39 -17.84 16.76 -1.74
C LEU A 39 -16.43 16.18 -1.73
N MET A 40 -15.58 16.50 -2.71
CA MET A 40 -14.18 16.10 -2.73
C MET A 40 -13.43 16.66 -1.52
N GLN A 41 -13.66 17.93 -1.14
CA GLN A 41 -13.06 18.51 0.07
C GLN A 41 -13.47 17.76 1.35
N ARG A 42 -14.70 17.26 1.44
CA ARG A 42 -15.13 16.42 2.55
C ARG A 42 -14.36 15.10 2.61
N VAL A 43 -14.09 14.45 1.47
CA VAL A 43 -13.25 13.25 1.40
C VAL A 43 -11.81 13.59 1.82
N LEU A 44 -11.24 14.69 1.31
CA LEU A 44 -9.91 15.16 1.69
C LEU A 44 -9.81 15.48 3.19
N GLY A 45 -10.88 15.99 3.80
CA GLY A 45 -10.96 16.22 5.25
C GLY A 45 -10.82 14.94 6.10
N ARG A 46 -11.06 13.77 5.51
CA ARG A 46 -10.91 12.46 6.17
C ARG A 46 -9.53 11.80 5.99
N LYS A 47 -8.56 12.57 5.51
CA LYS A 47 -7.22 12.08 5.21
C LYS A 47 -6.59 11.30 6.37
N GLU A 48 -6.83 11.71 7.62
CA GLU A 48 -6.28 11.05 8.80
C GLU A 48 -6.94 9.69 9.07
N GLU A 49 -8.26 9.59 8.89
CA GLU A 49 -8.99 8.31 8.98
C GLU A 49 -8.47 7.32 7.93
N ILE A 50 -8.24 7.82 6.70
CA ILE A 50 -7.69 7.02 5.60
C ILE A 50 -6.25 6.57 5.92
N ARG A 51 -5.41 7.45 6.45
CA ARG A 51 -4.05 7.13 6.87
C ARG A 51 -4.02 6.01 7.91
N LEU A 52 -4.84 6.14 8.97
CA LEU A 52 -4.96 5.11 10.01
C LEU A 52 -5.48 3.78 9.47
N ALA A 53 -6.45 3.82 8.55
CA ALA A 53 -6.94 2.61 7.87
C ALA A 53 -5.83 1.91 7.08
N VAL A 54 -5.00 2.68 6.35
CA VAL A 54 -3.83 2.16 5.62
C VAL A 54 -2.86 1.47 6.57
N GLU A 55 -2.42 2.16 7.62
CA GLU A 55 -1.46 1.62 8.59
C GLU A 55 -1.93 0.32 9.25
N LYS A 56 -3.24 0.22 9.47
CA LYS A 56 -3.86 -0.99 10.03
C LYS A 56 -3.93 -2.15 9.05
N THR A 57 -4.11 -1.88 7.75
CA THR A 57 -4.58 -2.89 6.79
C THR A 57 -3.54 -3.38 5.80
N ILE A 58 -2.54 -2.57 5.45
CA ILE A 58 -1.56 -2.97 4.42
C ILE A 58 -0.45 -3.89 4.93
N LYS A 59 -0.20 -3.91 6.25
CA LYS A 59 0.83 -4.74 6.85
C LYS A 59 0.55 -6.22 6.60
N HIS A 60 1.58 -6.98 6.29
CA HIS A 60 1.52 -8.41 5.95
C HIS A 60 0.72 -8.75 4.67
N LYS A 61 0.27 -7.76 3.88
CA LYS A 61 -0.55 -7.98 2.69
C LYS A 61 0.27 -7.87 1.42
N ARG A 62 0.58 -9.04 0.84
CA ARG A 62 1.37 -9.12 -0.40
C ARG A 62 0.50 -8.93 -1.65
N TYR A 63 -0.73 -9.45 -1.64
CA TYR A 63 -1.64 -9.40 -2.76
C TYR A 63 -2.78 -8.42 -2.47
N TRP A 64 -3.04 -7.54 -3.42
CA TRP A 64 -4.08 -6.53 -3.29
C TRP A 64 -5.05 -6.62 -4.45
N ALA A 65 -6.31 -6.30 -4.16
CA ALA A 65 -7.35 -6.18 -5.18
C ALA A 65 -8.24 -4.98 -4.88
N VAL A 66 -8.78 -4.39 -5.93
CA VAL A 66 -9.80 -3.34 -5.82
C VAL A 66 -11.04 -3.83 -6.57
N VAL A 67 -12.20 -3.77 -5.94
CA VAL A 67 -13.44 -4.27 -6.53
C VAL A 67 -14.57 -3.27 -6.41
N GLY A 68 -15.54 -3.36 -7.31
CA GLY A 68 -16.74 -2.55 -7.29
C GLY A 68 -17.83 -3.14 -8.16
N SER A 69 -19.10 -2.84 -7.86
CA SER A 69 -20.25 -3.25 -8.66
C SER A 69 -20.73 -2.12 -9.56
N GLY A 70 -21.19 -2.43 -10.76
CA GLY A 70 -21.73 -1.46 -11.71
C GLY A 70 -20.77 -0.30 -11.96
N PRO A 71 -21.20 0.98 -11.84
CA PRO A 71 -20.35 2.15 -12.07
C PRO A 71 -19.11 2.22 -11.16
N ASN A 72 -19.15 1.62 -9.97
CA ASN A 72 -18.02 1.58 -9.05
C ASN A 72 -16.86 0.71 -9.55
N LYS A 73 -17.09 -0.15 -10.54
CA LYS A 73 -16.00 -0.86 -11.24
C LYS A 73 -15.01 0.11 -11.89
N VAL A 74 -15.51 1.23 -12.43
CA VAL A 74 -14.66 2.28 -13.03
C VAL A 74 -13.76 2.92 -11.96
N ALA A 75 -14.30 3.19 -10.76
CA ALA A 75 -13.49 3.67 -9.64
C ALA A 75 -12.45 2.64 -9.21
N ALA A 76 -12.83 1.36 -9.14
CA ALA A 76 -11.91 0.26 -8.81
C ALA A 76 -10.75 0.15 -9.80
N ASP A 77 -11.02 0.30 -11.11
CA ASP A 77 -10.00 0.27 -12.15
C ASP A 77 -8.99 1.42 -12.01
N GLU A 78 -9.49 2.64 -11.80
CA GLU A 78 -8.63 3.81 -11.62
C GLU A 78 -7.79 3.73 -10.33
N ILE A 79 -8.40 3.29 -9.23
CA ILE A 79 -7.69 3.07 -7.96
C ILE A 79 -6.62 2.01 -8.13
N ARG A 80 -6.91 0.90 -8.79
CA ARG A 80 -5.95 -0.16 -9.09
C ARG A 80 -4.73 0.39 -9.84
N ILE A 81 -4.95 1.23 -10.87
CA ILE A 81 -3.87 1.86 -11.64
C ILE A 81 -2.99 2.69 -10.70
N LYS A 82 -3.59 3.59 -9.91
CA LYS A 82 -2.84 4.45 -8.98
C LYS A 82 -2.08 3.68 -7.92
N LEU A 83 -2.68 2.66 -7.33
CA LEU A 83 -2.00 1.81 -6.37
C LEU A 83 -0.81 1.08 -7.00
N SER A 84 -0.95 0.58 -8.23
CA SER A 84 0.15 -0.07 -8.95
C SER A 84 1.28 0.89 -9.27
N GLU A 85 0.97 2.12 -9.67
CA GLU A 85 1.95 3.17 -9.96
C GLU A 85 2.69 3.64 -8.71
N LEU A 86 1.98 3.87 -7.60
CA LEU A 86 2.54 4.46 -6.39
C LEU A 86 3.22 3.42 -5.49
N CYS A 87 2.68 2.19 -5.43
CA CYS A 87 3.17 1.15 -4.52
C CYS A 87 4.00 0.08 -5.23
N TYR A 88 4.18 0.20 -6.55
CA TYR A 88 4.94 -0.75 -7.38
C TYR A 88 4.51 -2.21 -7.20
N LYS A 89 3.21 -2.43 -6.99
CA LYS A 89 2.61 -3.76 -6.81
C LYS A 89 1.77 -4.18 -8.00
N THR A 90 1.72 -5.48 -8.24
CA THR A 90 0.71 -6.07 -9.11
C THR A 90 -0.61 -6.14 -8.35
N ILE A 91 -1.57 -5.31 -8.76
CA ILE A 91 -2.88 -5.20 -8.11
C ILE A 91 -3.95 -5.57 -9.13
N SER A 92 -4.85 -6.46 -8.75
CA SER A 92 -5.99 -6.82 -9.59
C SER A 92 -7.18 -5.87 -9.38
N SER A 93 -8.02 -5.71 -10.41
CA SER A 93 -9.34 -5.12 -10.23
C SER A 93 -10.39 -6.00 -10.92
N ASP A 94 -11.56 -6.14 -10.29
CA ASP A 94 -12.65 -6.94 -10.82
C ASP A 94 -14.02 -6.42 -10.36
N LEU A 95 -15.07 -6.99 -10.93
CA LEU A 95 -16.40 -6.91 -10.33
C LEU A 95 -16.39 -7.68 -9.01
N ILE A 96 -17.07 -7.15 -8.00
CA ILE A 96 -17.10 -7.80 -6.68
C ILE A 96 -17.68 -9.22 -6.76
N GLU A 97 -18.68 -9.40 -7.62
CA GLU A 97 -19.37 -10.66 -7.86
C GLU A 97 -18.43 -11.75 -8.40
N ASN A 98 -17.44 -11.35 -9.21
CA ASN A 98 -16.45 -12.27 -9.78
C ASN A 98 -15.35 -12.61 -8.78
N LYS A 99 -14.90 -11.62 -8.01
CA LYS A 99 -13.74 -11.76 -7.11
C LYS A 99 -13.92 -12.85 -6.07
N LYS A 100 -15.14 -13.09 -5.59
CA LYS A 100 -15.43 -14.17 -4.63
C LYS A 100 -15.14 -15.58 -5.15
N HIS A 101 -15.02 -15.75 -6.46
CA HIS A 101 -14.73 -17.04 -7.10
C HIS A 101 -13.27 -17.20 -7.51
N ILE A 102 -12.45 -16.14 -7.37
CA ILE A 102 -11.09 -16.11 -7.88
C ILE A 102 -10.15 -15.75 -6.74
N ASP A 103 -9.16 -16.61 -6.50
CA ASP A 103 -7.90 -16.26 -5.84
C ASP A 103 -8.02 -15.65 -4.42
N LEU A 104 -8.81 -16.29 -3.56
CA LEU A 104 -8.96 -15.91 -2.14
C LEU A 104 -7.94 -16.59 -1.21
N SER A 105 -7.05 -17.42 -1.76
CA SER A 105 -6.17 -18.30 -0.98
C SER A 105 -4.99 -17.61 -0.29
N ALA A 106 -4.66 -16.38 -0.67
CA ALA A 106 -3.42 -15.70 -0.26
C ALA A 106 -3.61 -14.60 0.80
N GLU A 107 -4.70 -14.60 1.56
CA GLU A 107 -5.03 -13.56 2.54
C GLU A 107 -4.86 -12.13 1.98
N PRO A 108 -5.51 -11.77 0.87
CA PRO A 108 -5.27 -10.51 0.20
C PRO A 108 -5.82 -9.31 0.99
N LEU A 109 -5.35 -8.11 0.64
CA LEU A 109 -6.06 -6.87 0.91
C LEU A 109 -7.09 -6.65 -0.21
N ILE A 110 -8.36 -6.52 0.13
CA ILE A 110 -9.43 -6.21 -0.82
C ILE A 110 -10.07 -4.87 -0.47
N ILE A 111 -9.96 -3.92 -1.39
CA ILE A 111 -10.61 -2.61 -1.30
C ILE A 111 -11.92 -2.67 -2.07
N VAL A 112 -13.02 -2.39 -1.42
CA VAL A 112 -14.38 -2.45 -1.97
C VAL A 112 -14.94 -1.05 -2.17
N CYS A 113 -15.22 -0.66 -3.42
CA CYS A 113 -15.92 0.56 -3.76
C CYS A 113 -17.44 0.32 -3.68
N ALA A 114 -18.07 0.73 -2.58
CA ALA A 114 -19.47 0.44 -2.30
C ALA A 114 -20.36 1.70 -2.23
N SER A 115 -19.79 2.92 -2.20
CA SER A 115 -20.55 4.15 -2.07
C SER A 115 -21.46 4.41 -3.29
N GLY A 116 -22.65 4.90 -3.04
CA GLY A 116 -23.65 5.29 -4.06
C GLY A 116 -24.36 4.13 -4.75
N ASN A 117 -24.22 2.91 -4.27
CA ASN A 117 -24.97 1.76 -4.77
C ASN A 117 -26.46 1.87 -4.37
N PRO A 118 -27.38 1.38 -5.18
CA PRO A 118 -28.77 1.14 -4.75
C PRO A 118 -28.82 0.17 -3.56
N GLU A 119 -29.87 0.26 -2.75
CA GLU A 119 -30.03 -0.51 -1.52
C GLU A 119 -29.87 -2.04 -1.72
N ALA A 120 -30.50 -2.58 -2.77
CA ALA A 120 -30.40 -4.00 -3.12
C ALA A 120 -28.97 -4.41 -3.44
N VAL A 121 -28.25 -3.61 -4.22
CA VAL A 121 -26.86 -3.86 -4.60
C VAL A 121 -25.95 -3.76 -3.37
N THR A 122 -26.18 -2.78 -2.47
CA THR A 122 -25.42 -2.67 -1.23
C THR A 122 -25.59 -3.92 -0.37
N GLY A 123 -26.81 -4.49 -0.29
CA GLY A 123 -27.06 -5.75 0.40
C GLY A 123 -26.25 -6.93 -0.13
N ASP A 124 -26.09 -7.01 -1.44
CA ASP A 124 -25.25 -8.06 -2.07
C ASP A 124 -23.77 -7.81 -1.86
N VAL A 125 -23.32 -6.55 -1.96
CA VAL A 125 -21.92 -6.16 -1.64
C VAL A 125 -21.56 -6.52 -0.18
N VAL A 126 -22.48 -6.35 0.77
CA VAL A 126 -22.28 -6.76 2.16
C VAL A 126 -22.04 -8.28 2.27
N LYS A 127 -22.85 -9.08 1.57
CA LYS A 127 -22.68 -10.55 1.55
C LYS A 127 -21.34 -10.95 0.95
N ASP A 128 -20.96 -10.34 -0.18
CA ASP A 128 -19.69 -10.62 -0.85
C ASP A 128 -18.48 -10.19 0.01
N ALA A 129 -18.56 -9.06 0.70
CA ALA A 129 -17.55 -8.63 1.66
C ALA A 129 -17.41 -9.61 2.84
N ALA A 130 -18.53 -10.17 3.32
CA ALA A 130 -18.51 -11.20 4.34
C ALA A 130 -17.84 -12.50 3.87
N ILE A 131 -18.04 -12.88 2.60
CA ILE A 131 -17.34 -14.01 1.98
C ILE A 131 -15.83 -13.75 1.95
N PHE A 132 -15.38 -12.56 1.54
CA PHE A 132 -13.96 -12.21 1.57
C PHE A 132 -13.38 -12.33 2.98
N LYS A 133 -14.12 -11.85 3.98
CA LYS A 133 -13.70 -11.93 5.38
C LYS A 133 -13.62 -13.36 5.88
N ALA A 134 -14.57 -14.22 5.51
CA ALA A 134 -14.57 -15.64 5.84
C ALA A 134 -13.35 -16.37 5.25
N HIS A 135 -12.85 -15.91 4.10
CA HIS A 135 -11.62 -16.39 3.46
C HIS A 135 -10.35 -15.66 3.97
N LYS A 136 -10.41 -15.03 5.15
CA LYS A 136 -9.29 -14.35 5.82
C LYS A 136 -8.70 -13.17 5.05
N SER A 137 -9.43 -12.62 4.08
CA SER A 137 -9.02 -11.38 3.44
C SER A 137 -9.09 -10.21 4.43
N CYS A 138 -8.18 -9.26 4.29
CA CYS A 138 -8.31 -7.95 4.91
C CYS A 138 -9.22 -7.10 4.02
N VAL A 139 -10.35 -6.64 4.55
CA VAL A 139 -11.39 -5.96 3.78
C VAL A 139 -11.46 -4.49 4.18
N VAL A 140 -11.23 -3.59 3.22
CA VAL A 140 -11.43 -2.14 3.37
C VAL A 140 -12.60 -1.73 2.49
N VAL A 141 -13.58 -1.01 3.06
CA VAL A 141 -14.80 -0.63 2.32
C VAL A 141 -14.92 0.88 2.25
N PHE A 142 -15.12 1.42 1.05
CA PHE A 142 -15.53 2.79 0.83
C PHE A 142 -17.06 2.81 0.72
N ALA A 143 -17.74 3.18 1.80
CA ALA A 143 -19.19 3.12 1.92
C ALA A 143 -19.80 4.51 2.13
N ASP A 144 -21.09 4.65 1.85
CA ASP A 144 -21.81 5.91 2.13
C ASP A 144 -21.76 6.26 3.62
N GLU A 145 -21.63 7.54 3.94
CA GLU A 145 -21.73 8.02 5.32
C GLU A 145 -23.03 7.54 5.98
N GLY A 146 -22.86 6.91 7.16
CA GLY A 146 -23.96 6.32 7.93
C GLY A 146 -24.33 4.89 7.54
N GLU A 147 -23.66 4.30 6.57
CA GLU A 147 -23.79 2.87 6.29
C GLU A 147 -23.06 2.04 7.37
N ARG A 148 -23.80 1.20 8.09
CA ARG A 148 -23.31 0.45 9.25
C ARG A 148 -23.16 -1.05 9.03
N ARG A 149 -23.67 -1.59 7.92
CA ARG A 149 -23.67 -3.04 7.66
C ARG A 149 -22.26 -3.60 7.47
N PHE A 150 -21.28 -2.75 7.15
CA PHE A 150 -19.89 -3.17 7.00
C PHE A 150 -19.10 -3.14 8.31
N ASP A 151 -19.59 -2.50 9.39
CA ASP A 151 -18.84 -2.26 10.63
C ASP A 151 -18.36 -3.57 11.30
N THR A 152 -19.12 -4.67 11.17
CA THR A 152 -18.78 -5.98 11.75
C THR A 152 -18.01 -6.90 10.78
N ILE A 153 -17.88 -6.51 9.52
CA ILE A 153 -17.32 -7.35 8.46
C ILE A 153 -15.95 -6.81 8.02
N ALA A 154 -15.87 -5.49 7.81
CA ALA A 154 -14.67 -4.85 7.29
C ALA A 154 -13.61 -4.62 8.38
N ASP A 155 -12.35 -4.68 8.00
CA ASP A 155 -11.23 -4.28 8.86
C ASP A 155 -11.12 -2.76 8.99
N ALA A 156 -11.56 -2.04 7.96
CA ALA A 156 -11.74 -0.59 7.97
C ALA A 156 -12.90 -0.17 7.04
N VAL A 157 -13.69 0.80 7.48
CA VAL A 157 -14.71 1.46 6.67
C VAL A 157 -14.30 2.92 6.51
N ILE A 158 -14.23 3.39 5.28
CA ILE A 158 -13.94 4.78 4.93
C ILE A 158 -15.26 5.41 4.48
N PRO A 159 -15.84 6.32 5.27
CA PRO A 159 -17.11 6.92 4.94
C PRO A 159 -16.97 7.96 3.81
N ILE A 160 -17.76 7.77 2.78
CA ILE A 160 -17.85 8.62 1.59
C ILE A 160 -19.12 9.47 1.66
N PRO A 161 -19.06 10.78 1.40
CA PRO A 161 -20.25 11.63 1.36
C PRO A 161 -21.30 11.09 0.42
N LYS A 162 -22.56 10.97 0.89
CA LYS A 162 -23.68 10.55 0.05
C LYS A 162 -23.88 11.53 -1.10
N ALA A 163 -23.97 11.00 -2.30
CA ALA A 163 -24.19 11.77 -3.51
C ALA A 163 -24.90 10.92 -4.58
N PRO A 164 -25.65 11.54 -5.51
CA PRO A 164 -26.22 10.82 -6.64
C PRO A 164 -25.16 10.42 -7.66
N MET A 165 -25.37 9.30 -8.37
CA MET A 165 -24.51 8.92 -9.49
C MET A 165 -24.41 10.03 -10.55
N PRO A 166 -23.24 10.27 -11.17
CA PRO A 166 -22.00 9.49 -11.06
C PRO A 166 -21.00 10.00 -10.00
N LEU A 167 -21.38 10.92 -9.13
CA LEU A 167 -20.45 11.54 -8.17
C LEU A 167 -19.76 10.52 -7.23
N PRO A 168 -20.43 9.48 -6.74
CA PRO A 168 -19.76 8.47 -5.90
C PRO A 168 -18.55 7.82 -6.56
N VAL A 169 -18.55 7.64 -7.89
CA VAL A 169 -17.39 7.11 -8.63
C VAL A 169 -16.18 8.02 -8.45
N ILE A 170 -16.40 9.35 -8.55
CA ILE A 170 -15.34 10.36 -8.34
C ILE A 170 -14.86 10.32 -6.89
N LEU A 171 -15.79 10.27 -5.92
CA LEU A 171 -15.46 10.31 -4.50
C LEU A 171 -14.72 9.05 -4.04
N ASN A 172 -15.14 7.87 -4.48
CA ASN A 172 -14.41 6.61 -4.27
C ASN A 172 -12.99 6.70 -4.86
N THR A 173 -12.85 7.26 -6.06
CA THR A 173 -11.54 7.44 -6.70
C THR A 173 -10.63 8.36 -5.87
N VAL A 174 -11.15 9.49 -5.35
CA VAL A 174 -10.36 10.39 -4.49
C VAL A 174 -9.92 9.70 -3.20
N ALA A 175 -10.83 8.97 -2.54
CA ALA A 175 -10.49 8.20 -1.35
C ALA A 175 -9.43 7.13 -1.64
N GLY A 176 -9.57 6.43 -2.77
CA GLY A 176 -8.60 5.43 -3.22
C GLY A 176 -7.23 6.02 -3.57
N HIS A 177 -7.18 7.22 -4.16
CA HIS A 177 -5.92 7.93 -4.41
C HIS A 177 -5.22 8.33 -3.10
N LEU A 178 -5.98 8.80 -2.10
CA LEU A 178 -5.43 9.08 -0.77
C LEU A 178 -4.93 7.80 -0.09
N PHE A 179 -5.71 6.71 -0.20
CA PHE A 179 -5.27 5.40 0.31
C PHE A 179 -3.95 4.98 -0.33
N GLY A 180 -3.83 5.09 -1.66
CA GLY A 180 -2.61 4.79 -2.41
C GLY A 180 -1.43 5.67 -2.00
N TYR A 181 -1.66 6.97 -1.82
CA TYR A 181 -0.64 7.90 -1.35
C TYR A 181 -0.08 7.50 0.02
N TYR A 182 -0.95 7.24 1.01
CA TYR A 182 -0.50 6.83 2.33
C TYR A 182 0.13 5.44 2.35
N ALA A 183 -0.35 4.52 1.50
CA ALA A 183 0.28 3.22 1.33
C ALA A 183 1.72 3.35 0.79
N ALA A 184 1.91 4.20 -0.22
CA ALA A 184 3.24 4.49 -0.76
C ALA A 184 4.16 5.14 0.29
N CYS A 185 3.65 6.10 1.06
CA CYS A 185 4.40 6.71 2.18
C CYS A 185 4.84 5.67 3.21
N SER A 186 3.95 4.73 3.56
CA SER A 186 4.28 3.67 4.52
C SER A 186 5.35 2.71 3.99
N ILE A 187 5.33 2.41 2.69
CA ILE A 187 6.36 1.60 2.03
C ILE A 187 7.69 2.35 1.96
N ASP A 188 7.67 3.65 1.60
CA ASP A 188 8.88 4.48 1.53
C ASP A 188 9.54 4.65 2.90
N GLU A 189 8.75 4.71 3.99
CA GLU A 189 9.29 4.72 5.36
C GLU A 189 10.16 3.50 5.67
N GLU A 190 9.81 2.32 5.13
CA GLU A 190 10.60 1.11 5.27
C GLU A 190 11.93 1.23 4.51
N ALA A 191 11.89 1.74 3.29
CA ALA A 191 13.09 2.00 2.48
C ALA A 191 14.00 3.04 3.15
N LEU A 192 13.44 4.14 3.66
CA LEU A 192 14.17 5.18 4.38
C LEU A 192 14.85 4.64 5.64
N PHE A 193 14.19 3.76 6.38
CA PHE A 193 14.77 3.11 7.55
C PHE A 193 16.02 2.30 7.21
N LEU A 194 15.98 1.52 6.11
CA LEU A 194 17.14 0.75 5.65
C LEU A 194 18.26 1.66 5.10
N ARG A 195 17.90 2.68 4.31
CA ARG A 195 18.85 3.67 3.76
C ARG A 195 19.62 4.43 4.85
N ALA A 196 18.91 4.84 5.91
CA ALA A 196 19.53 5.56 7.02
C ALA A 196 20.58 4.71 7.74
N PHE A 197 20.32 3.42 7.93
CA PHE A 197 21.30 2.52 8.52
C PHE A 197 22.47 2.26 7.56
N LYS A 198 22.20 1.94 6.28
CA LYS A 198 23.23 1.75 5.25
C LYS A 198 24.19 2.94 5.19
N SER A 199 23.68 4.16 5.18
CA SER A 199 24.49 5.39 5.17
C SER A 199 25.39 5.49 6.39
N ARG A 200 24.88 5.18 7.59
CA ARG A 200 25.66 5.19 8.84
C ARG A 200 26.72 4.10 8.86
N LEU A 201 26.37 2.91 8.40
CA LEU A 201 27.32 1.80 8.28
C LEU A 201 28.49 2.19 7.39
N ASN A 202 28.21 2.75 6.20
CA ASN A 202 29.23 3.17 5.26
C ASN A 202 30.14 4.27 5.82
N LEU A 203 29.60 5.23 6.57
CA LEU A 203 30.43 6.24 7.23
C LEU A 203 31.42 5.61 8.21
N VAL A 204 30.98 4.67 9.04
CA VAL A 204 31.88 3.95 9.99
C VAL A 204 32.93 3.15 9.22
N MET A 205 32.55 2.45 8.16
CA MET A 205 33.48 1.64 7.37
C MET A 205 34.54 2.50 6.64
N VAL A 206 34.15 3.68 6.14
CA VAL A 206 35.11 4.64 5.55
C VAL A 206 36.11 5.13 6.62
N GLU A 207 35.67 5.42 7.84
CA GLU A 207 36.57 5.76 8.94
C GLU A 207 37.54 4.61 9.28
N HIS A 208 37.05 3.36 9.34
CA HIS A 208 37.87 2.18 9.61
C HIS A 208 38.91 1.94 8.50
N ALA A 209 38.51 2.12 7.23
CA ALA A 209 39.44 2.02 6.09
C ALA A 209 40.56 3.06 6.16
N ARG A 210 40.24 4.32 6.56
CA ARG A 210 41.25 5.37 6.77
C ARG A 210 42.24 5.03 7.89
N MET A 211 41.79 4.25 8.87
CA MET A 211 42.64 3.78 9.99
C MET A 211 43.36 2.48 9.67
N ASN A 212 43.25 1.96 8.44
CA ASN A 212 43.80 0.66 8.00
C ASN A 212 43.35 -0.52 8.90
N ARG A 213 42.15 -0.47 9.47
CA ARG A 213 41.62 -1.55 10.28
C ARG A 213 41.28 -2.77 9.42
N ASN A 214 41.66 -3.93 9.87
CA ASN A 214 41.21 -5.19 9.28
C ASN A 214 39.75 -5.51 9.67
N LEU A 215 39.17 -6.56 9.10
CA LEU A 215 37.79 -6.97 9.34
C LEU A 215 37.51 -7.31 10.80
N TYR A 216 38.42 -8.05 11.46
CA TYR A 216 38.26 -8.47 12.86
C TYR A 216 38.29 -7.26 13.79
N GLU A 217 39.21 -6.31 13.57
CA GLU A 217 39.30 -5.06 14.30
C GLU A 217 38.06 -4.21 14.11
N SER A 218 37.52 -4.16 12.88
CA SER A 218 36.30 -3.43 12.55
C SER A 218 35.09 -4.02 13.29
N ILE A 219 34.91 -5.33 13.29
CA ILE A 219 33.80 -6.00 13.99
C ILE A 219 33.97 -5.93 15.51
N ALA A 220 35.21 -5.90 16.02
CA ALA A 220 35.50 -5.72 17.44
C ALA A 220 35.21 -4.29 17.94
N ASP A 221 35.09 -3.32 17.04
CA ASP A 221 34.84 -1.92 17.41
C ASP A 221 33.48 -1.73 18.10
N GLY A 222 33.51 -1.16 19.30
CA GLY A 222 32.30 -0.98 20.11
C GLY A 222 31.28 0.00 19.49
N ARG A 223 31.72 0.93 18.62
CA ARG A 223 30.81 1.85 17.90
C ARG A 223 30.06 1.10 16.81
N LEU A 224 30.75 0.27 16.03
CA LEU A 224 30.10 -0.55 15.00
C LEU A 224 29.12 -1.53 15.63
N ARG A 225 29.53 -2.26 16.69
CA ARG A 225 28.67 -3.22 17.39
C ARG A 225 27.39 -2.57 17.91
N ARG A 226 27.47 -1.38 18.54
CA ARG A 226 26.27 -0.65 18.98
C ARG A 226 25.38 -0.25 17.81
N LEU A 227 25.97 0.32 16.75
CA LEU A 227 25.21 0.73 15.56
C LEU A 227 24.44 -0.44 14.95
N VAL A 228 25.09 -1.58 14.79
CA VAL A 228 24.48 -2.80 14.21
C VAL A 228 23.46 -3.40 15.18
N GLY A 229 23.76 -3.47 16.47
CA GLY A 229 22.87 -4.01 17.49
C GLY A 229 21.58 -3.21 17.63
N ASP A 230 21.66 -1.89 17.73
CA ASP A 230 20.51 -1.00 17.81
C ASP A 230 19.63 -1.07 16.55
N PHE A 231 20.26 -1.24 15.39
CA PHE A 231 19.52 -1.42 14.14
C PHE A 231 18.85 -2.80 14.09
N ALA A 232 19.58 -3.88 14.44
CA ALA A 232 19.06 -5.24 14.41
C ALA A 232 17.81 -5.39 15.31
N GLU A 233 17.84 -4.81 16.51
CA GLU A 233 16.68 -4.82 17.41
C GLU A 233 15.47 -4.13 16.77
N ARG A 234 15.63 -2.91 16.27
CA ARG A 234 14.55 -2.15 15.60
C ARG A 234 14.07 -2.84 14.31
N PHE A 235 14.99 -3.45 13.55
CA PHE A 235 14.66 -4.23 12.36
C PHE A 235 13.78 -5.44 12.72
N HIS A 236 14.13 -6.18 13.77
CA HIS A 236 13.33 -7.30 14.25
C HIS A 236 11.95 -6.87 14.75
N GLN A 237 11.85 -5.77 15.50
CA GLN A 237 10.58 -5.23 15.95
C GLN A 237 9.67 -4.86 14.76
N ARG A 238 10.18 -4.11 13.77
CA ARG A 238 9.42 -3.73 12.57
C ARG A 238 9.01 -4.97 11.76
N LYS A 239 9.91 -5.92 11.55
CA LYS A 239 9.62 -7.18 10.87
C LYS A 239 8.48 -7.94 11.54
N ASN A 240 8.50 -8.06 12.87
CA ASN A 240 7.45 -8.74 13.62
C ASN A 240 6.12 -7.98 13.60
N GLN A 241 6.14 -6.67 13.37
CA GLN A 241 4.97 -5.83 13.15
C GLN A 241 4.48 -5.83 11.70
N GLY A 242 5.12 -6.59 10.81
CA GLY A 242 4.70 -6.77 9.43
C GLY A 242 5.30 -5.81 8.43
N ALA A 243 6.37 -5.14 8.77
CA ALA A 243 7.17 -4.40 7.80
C ALA A 243 7.94 -5.33 6.86
N PHE A 244 8.43 -4.78 5.75
CA PHE A 244 9.27 -5.45 4.75
C PHE A 244 8.58 -6.60 3.99
N THR A 245 7.25 -6.59 3.91
CA THR A 245 6.49 -7.63 3.19
C THR A 245 6.70 -7.60 1.68
N LEU A 246 7.19 -6.48 1.14
CA LEU A 246 7.56 -6.32 -0.27
C LEU A 246 8.96 -6.84 -0.57
N THR A 247 9.80 -6.94 0.45
CA THR A 247 11.15 -7.46 0.33
C THR A 247 11.12 -8.98 0.20
N GLY A 248 11.97 -9.53 -0.66
CA GLY A 248 12.08 -10.97 -0.85
C GLY A 248 12.40 -11.72 0.46
N THR A 249 11.77 -12.88 0.66
CA THR A 249 12.00 -13.69 1.87
C THR A 249 13.49 -14.02 2.07
N ARG A 250 14.18 -14.31 0.97
CA ARG A 250 15.62 -14.56 0.99
C ARG A 250 16.39 -13.32 1.46
N THR A 251 16.11 -12.15 0.89
CA THR A 251 16.74 -10.88 1.26
C THR A 251 16.59 -10.59 2.76
N ILE A 252 15.39 -10.82 3.32
CA ILE A 252 15.14 -10.64 4.76
C ILE A 252 15.93 -11.66 5.59
N SER A 253 15.98 -12.91 5.16
CA SER A 253 16.75 -13.96 5.88
C SER A 253 18.25 -13.67 5.87
N ASP A 254 18.77 -13.27 4.72
CA ASP A 254 20.17 -12.89 4.55
C ASP A 254 20.51 -11.66 5.43
N LEU A 255 19.65 -10.62 5.46
CA LEU A 255 19.85 -9.46 6.34
C LEU A 255 19.91 -9.85 7.82
N VAL A 256 19.01 -10.74 8.29
CA VAL A 256 19.01 -11.21 9.68
C VAL A 256 20.32 -11.90 10.02
N LEU A 257 20.84 -12.74 9.13
CA LEU A 257 22.08 -13.50 9.35
C LEU A 257 23.31 -12.59 9.26
N LEU A 258 23.37 -11.71 8.26
CA LEU A 258 24.46 -10.76 8.06
C LEU A 258 24.60 -9.77 9.22
N LEU A 259 23.48 -9.31 9.79
CA LEU A 259 23.49 -8.47 11.00
C LEU A 259 24.15 -9.17 12.19
N LYS A 260 23.99 -10.49 12.35
CA LYS A 260 24.67 -11.26 13.40
C LYS A 260 26.17 -11.32 13.18
N TYR A 261 26.62 -11.53 11.94
CA TYR A 261 28.05 -11.47 11.60
C TYR A 261 28.63 -10.10 11.85
N ALA A 262 27.98 -9.04 11.38
CA ALA A 262 28.43 -7.66 11.58
C ALA A 262 28.41 -7.21 13.03
N ALA A 263 27.54 -7.77 13.89
CA ALA A 263 27.53 -7.57 15.32
C ALA A 263 28.59 -8.41 16.07
N GLY A 264 29.29 -9.32 15.38
CA GLY A 264 30.27 -10.23 15.99
C GLY A 264 29.66 -11.28 16.91
N THR A 265 28.37 -11.63 16.68
CA THR A 265 27.67 -12.68 17.45
C THR A 265 27.80 -14.08 16.81
N LEU A 266 28.27 -14.14 15.56
CA LEU A 266 28.63 -15.39 14.88
C LEU A 266 30.11 -15.39 14.52
N PRO A 267 30.78 -16.58 14.55
CA PRO A 267 32.17 -16.75 14.12
C PRO A 267 32.34 -16.39 12.64
N LEU A 268 33.36 -15.61 12.31
CA LEU A 268 33.59 -15.21 10.91
C LEU A 268 33.98 -16.37 10.00
N ASP A 269 34.53 -17.45 10.59
CA ASP A 269 34.93 -18.63 9.84
C ASP A 269 33.73 -19.37 9.22
N ASP A 270 32.54 -19.25 9.84
CA ASP A 270 31.30 -19.86 9.36
C ASP A 270 30.66 -19.05 8.19
N PHE A 271 31.11 -17.82 7.98
CA PHE A 271 30.51 -16.93 6.95
C PHE A 271 30.55 -17.55 5.54
N ARG A 272 31.64 -18.16 5.15
CA ARG A 272 31.79 -18.80 3.83
C ARG A 272 30.91 -20.05 3.69
N HIS A 273 30.59 -20.71 4.78
CA HIS A 273 29.67 -21.84 4.80
C HIS A 273 28.21 -21.37 4.58
N ASP A 274 27.83 -20.33 5.28
CA ASP A 274 26.47 -19.77 5.20
C ASP A 274 26.21 -19.01 3.87
N PHE A 275 27.26 -18.41 3.29
CA PHE A 275 27.21 -17.67 2.03
C PHE A 275 28.22 -18.20 0.99
N PRO A 276 28.02 -19.43 0.48
CA PRO A 276 29.00 -20.09 -0.41
C PRO A 276 29.12 -19.42 -1.79
N LEU A 277 28.10 -18.65 -2.23
CA LEU A 277 28.09 -17.95 -3.50
C LEU A 277 28.60 -16.50 -3.39
N ALA A 278 29.08 -16.09 -2.24
CA ALA A 278 29.62 -14.75 -2.02
C ALA A 278 31.08 -14.59 -2.53
N GLU A 279 31.51 -15.39 -3.53
CA GLU A 279 32.79 -15.26 -4.22
C GLU A 279 32.85 -13.91 -4.95
N GLY A 280 33.27 -12.86 -4.24
CA GLY A 280 33.33 -11.48 -4.73
C GLY A 280 32.82 -10.44 -3.73
N ALA A 281 32.03 -10.83 -2.75
CA ALA A 281 31.75 -9.98 -1.59
C ALA A 281 32.87 -10.21 -0.57
N GLY A 282 33.78 -9.25 -0.43
CA GLY A 282 35.03 -9.39 0.34
C GLY A 282 34.80 -9.71 1.84
N SER A 283 33.67 -9.29 2.43
CA SER A 283 33.39 -9.48 3.85
C SER A 283 31.89 -9.56 4.15
N PRO A 284 31.48 -10.06 5.34
CA PRO A 284 30.08 -9.98 5.80
C PRO A 284 29.49 -8.57 5.78
N ILE A 285 30.32 -7.54 6.01
CA ILE A 285 29.89 -6.15 6.02
C ILE A 285 29.64 -5.66 4.60
N ASP A 286 30.49 -6.05 3.62
CA ASP A 286 30.29 -5.70 2.21
C ASP A 286 29.01 -6.36 1.67
N LEU A 287 28.78 -7.62 2.03
CA LEU A 287 27.57 -8.33 1.64
C LEU A 287 26.32 -7.74 2.33
N LEU A 288 26.44 -7.31 3.60
CA LEU A 288 25.36 -6.63 4.32
C LEU A 288 25.02 -5.30 3.61
N ASP A 289 26.00 -4.52 3.21
CA ASP A 289 25.78 -3.25 2.47
C ASP A 289 25.10 -3.49 1.12
N ALA A 290 25.53 -4.50 0.37
CA ALA A 290 24.93 -4.89 -0.90
C ALA A 290 23.47 -5.38 -0.71
N THR A 291 23.24 -6.22 0.31
CA THR A 291 21.90 -6.78 0.61
C THR A 291 20.93 -5.68 1.09
N LEU A 292 21.41 -4.71 1.88
CA LEU A 292 20.65 -3.52 2.24
C LEU A 292 20.28 -2.69 1.00
N GLY A 293 21.21 -2.51 0.05
CA GLY A 293 20.95 -1.84 -1.22
C GLY A 293 19.85 -2.55 -2.01
N HIS A 294 19.95 -3.86 -2.12
CA HIS A 294 18.95 -4.69 -2.81
C HIS A 294 17.56 -4.60 -2.14
N ALA A 295 17.51 -4.67 -0.80
CA ALA A 295 16.25 -4.52 -0.06
C ALA A 295 15.61 -3.15 -0.24
N VAL A 296 16.42 -2.08 -0.26
CA VAL A 296 15.95 -0.72 -0.57
C VAL A 296 15.38 -0.65 -1.98
N ASP A 297 16.06 -1.27 -2.95
CA ASP A 297 15.57 -1.31 -4.34
C ASP A 297 14.25 -2.07 -4.47
N GLU A 298 14.09 -3.20 -3.77
CA GLU A 298 12.84 -3.96 -3.75
C GLU A 298 11.67 -3.15 -3.17
N LEU A 299 11.92 -2.27 -2.19
CA LEU A 299 10.92 -1.38 -1.58
C LEU A 299 10.66 -0.11 -2.39
N SER A 300 11.57 0.26 -3.30
CA SER A 300 11.52 1.51 -4.05
C SER A 300 11.11 1.32 -5.52
N ARG A 301 10.79 0.11 -5.92
CA ARG A 301 10.38 -0.27 -7.30
C ARG A 301 8.89 -0.36 -7.45
#